data_7d643e4f972314f4c66ddf6000bab7da
#
_entry.id   7d643e4f972314f4c66ddf6000bab7da
#
_cell.length_a   1.000
_cell.length_b   1.000
_cell.length_c   1.000
_cell.angle_alpha   90.00
_cell.angle_beta   90.00
_cell.angle_gamma   90.00
#
_symmetry.space_group_name_H-M   'P 1'
#
loop_
_entity.id
_entity.type
_entity.pdbx_description
1 polymer ?
#
loop_
_entity_poly.entity_id
_entity_poly.type
_entity_poly.pdbx_seq_one_letter_code
_entity_poly.pdbx_strand_id
1 'polypeptide(L)'
;MEHTALVAELTSRWPEHRVGPALSRIAALMELLGNPERATPVIQVAGTNGKGSTCIMIDALLRAAGLRTGRFSSPHLSDARERISIDGEPISEARFAEVWGEIEPFVRMVDDRKLDGIDMTFFEVITGMAYAAFADAPVDVAVVEVGLGGSWDATSVAAPQVSVVAPIGLDHTHILGDSLEKVASEKAGIIKPGAMAVLAGQEPAAARVLLARAVEVGAVVKAEGPDFGLLERHPAVGGQVIRIQSEGGPVADLFLPLHGAHMARNAALAVASVEAFLGGQPLEPGII
;
A
#
# COMPACT_ATOMS: atom_id res chain seq x y z
N MET A 1 -12.05 -25.99 -7.57
CA MET A 1 -11.77 -25.38 -8.91
C MET A 1 -10.29 -25.37 -9.11
N GLU A 2 -9.78 -25.66 -10.29
CA GLU A 2 -8.35 -25.55 -10.58
C GLU A 2 -7.93 -24.07 -10.50
N HIS A 3 -6.75 -23.76 -9.93
CA HIS A 3 -6.30 -22.39 -9.68
C HIS A 3 -6.34 -21.51 -10.92
N THR A 4 -5.83 -22.02 -12.06
CA THR A 4 -5.85 -21.29 -13.35
C THR A 4 -7.28 -20.90 -13.78
N ALA A 5 -8.24 -21.81 -13.60
CA ALA A 5 -9.65 -21.53 -13.94
C ALA A 5 -10.25 -20.46 -13.02
N LEU A 6 -9.91 -20.51 -11.72
CA LEU A 6 -10.35 -19.48 -10.75
C LEU A 6 -9.77 -18.10 -11.09
N VAL A 7 -8.48 -18.01 -11.37
CA VAL A 7 -7.85 -16.74 -11.77
C VAL A 7 -8.47 -16.20 -13.06
N ALA A 8 -8.74 -17.06 -14.05
CA ALA A 8 -9.41 -16.66 -15.30
C ALA A 8 -10.84 -16.14 -15.03
N GLU A 9 -11.61 -16.77 -14.14
CA GLU A 9 -12.93 -16.29 -13.74
C GLU A 9 -12.84 -14.90 -13.11
N LEU A 10 -11.95 -14.73 -12.13
CA LEU A 10 -11.79 -13.44 -11.44
C LEU A 10 -11.34 -12.33 -12.39
N THR A 11 -10.38 -12.59 -13.26
CA THR A 11 -9.89 -11.61 -14.24
C THR A 11 -10.88 -11.31 -15.36
N SER A 12 -11.88 -12.17 -15.59
CA SER A 12 -12.98 -11.91 -16.53
C SER A 12 -13.97 -10.86 -16.04
N ARG A 13 -13.94 -10.56 -14.73
CA ARG A 13 -14.75 -9.47 -14.15
C ARG A 13 -14.33 -8.14 -14.75
N TRP A 14 -15.03 -7.06 -14.43
CA TRP A 14 -14.74 -5.72 -14.91
C TRP A 14 -13.23 -5.42 -14.83
N PRO A 15 -12.56 -5.24 -15.97
CA PRO A 15 -11.11 -5.21 -16.02
C PRO A 15 -10.53 -3.93 -15.43
N GLU A 16 -9.33 -4.02 -14.85
CA GLU A 16 -8.65 -2.91 -14.15
C GLU A 16 -8.44 -1.64 -14.99
N HIS A 17 -8.30 -1.76 -16.32
CA HIS A 17 -8.16 -0.62 -17.19
C HIS A 17 -9.46 0.20 -17.36
N ARG A 18 -10.60 -0.35 -16.99
CA ARG A 18 -11.87 0.38 -16.89
C ARG A 18 -12.10 0.74 -15.44
N VAL A 19 -11.67 1.94 -15.08
CA VAL A 19 -11.82 2.43 -13.72
C VAL A 19 -13.27 2.75 -13.42
N GLY A 20 -13.78 2.17 -12.34
CA GLY A 20 -15.09 2.53 -11.78
C GLY A 20 -14.88 3.17 -10.41
N PRO A 21 -14.52 4.47 -10.33
CA PRO A 21 -14.14 5.12 -9.07
C PRO A 21 -15.31 5.20 -8.12
N ALA A 22 -15.39 4.26 -7.19
CA ALA A 22 -16.41 4.23 -6.14
C ALA A 22 -15.97 3.30 -5.01
N LEU A 23 -16.26 3.68 -3.78
CA LEU A 23 -16.04 2.83 -2.61
C LEU A 23 -17.30 2.04 -2.18
N SER A 24 -18.45 2.34 -2.77
CA SER A 24 -19.75 1.78 -2.38
C SER A 24 -19.78 0.24 -2.43
N ARG A 25 -19.25 -0.37 -3.49
CA ARG A 25 -19.25 -1.82 -3.69
C ARG A 25 -18.33 -2.53 -2.70
N ILE A 26 -17.07 -2.08 -2.61
CA ILE A 26 -16.12 -2.67 -1.67
C ILE A 26 -16.54 -2.43 -0.21
N ALA A 27 -17.08 -1.25 0.12
CA ALA A 27 -17.61 -0.99 1.46
C ALA A 27 -18.79 -1.91 1.81
N ALA A 28 -19.69 -2.17 0.86
CA ALA A 28 -20.78 -3.11 1.05
C ALA A 28 -20.28 -4.56 1.26
N LEU A 29 -19.21 -4.96 0.56
CA LEU A 29 -18.57 -6.25 0.78
C LEU A 29 -17.95 -6.32 2.18
N MET A 30 -17.19 -5.30 2.59
CA MET A 30 -16.57 -5.25 3.92
C MET A 30 -17.64 -5.35 5.02
N GLU A 31 -18.75 -4.62 4.90
CA GLU A 31 -19.85 -4.71 5.86
C GLU A 31 -20.41 -6.13 5.96
N LEU A 32 -20.66 -6.80 4.84
CA LEU A 32 -21.17 -8.17 4.80
C LEU A 32 -20.18 -9.18 5.41
N LEU A 33 -18.88 -8.94 5.28
CA LEU A 33 -17.81 -9.76 5.84
C LEU A 33 -17.50 -9.43 7.31
N GLY A 34 -18.19 -8.46 7.93
CA GLY A 34 -17.96 -8.06 9.32
C GLY A 34 -16.79 -7.08 9.51
N ASN A 35 -16.45 -6.34 8.47
CA ASN A 35 -15.39 -5.31 8.42
C ASN A 35 -13.96 -5.85 8.68
N PRO A 36 -13.49 -6.83 7.90
CA PRO A 36 -12.16 -7.41 8.09
C PRO A 36 -11.02 -6.40 7.89
N GLU A 37 -11.25 -5.30 7.17
CA GLU A 37 -10.30 -4.19 6.98
C GLU A 37 -9.96 -3.46 8.29
N ARG A 38 -10.73 -3.69 9.36
CA ARG A 38 -10.52 -3.11 10.70
C ARG A 38 -9.85 -4.07 11.68
N ALA A 39 -9.67 -5.33 11.28
CA ALA A 39 -9.10 -6.35 12.17
C ALA A 39 -7.61 -6.14 12.43
N THR A 40 -6.92 -5.45 11.54
CA THR A 40 -5.45 -5.29 11.57
C THR A 40 -5.07 -3.84 11.30
N PRO A 41 -4.08 -3.29 12.02
CA PRO A 41 -3.47 -1.99 11.70
C PRO A 41 -2.94 -1.97 10.26
N VAL A 42 -3.09 -0.83 9.57
CA VAL A 42 -2.73 -0.70 8.16
C VAL A 42 -1.66 0.38 7.96
N ILE A 43 -0.63 0.06 7.18
CA ILE A 43 0.27 1.01 6.53
C ILE A 43 -0.14 1.06 5.06
N GLN A 44 -0.72 2.17 4.60
CA GLN A 44 -1.18 2.33 3.22
C GLN A 44 -0.19 3.15 2.41
N VAL A 45 0.19 2.67 1.22
CA VAL A 45 1.21 3.29 0.37
C VAL A 45 0.62 3.74 -0.95
N ALA A 46 0.59 5.05 -1.18
CA ALA A 46 0.25 5.68 -2.47
C ALA A 46 1.48 6.33 -3.11
N GLY A 47 1.36 6.73 -4.35
CA GLY A 47 2.42 7.39 -5.12
C GLY A 47 2.27 7.11 -6.61
N THR A 48 3.09 7.76 -7.42
CA THR A 48 3.20 7.40 -8.85
C THR A 48 4.29 6.33 -9.03
N ASN A 49 5.47 6.57 -8.49
CA ASN A 49 6.62 5.68 -8.59
C ASN A 49 7.04 5.17 -7.21
N GLY A 50 7.54 3.93 -7.15
CA GLY A 50 8.15 3.37 -5.94
C GLY A 50 7.19 2.76 -4.93
N LYS A 51 5.87 2.72 -5.17
CA LYS A 51 4.90 2.09 -4.25
C LYS A 51 5.28 0.66 -3.90
N GLY A 52 5.33 -0.23 -4.89
CA GLY A 52 5.57 -1.66 -4.68
C GLY A 52 6.91 -1.95 -4.00
N SER A 53 8.00 -1.29 -4.43
CA SER A 53 9.31 -1.46 -3.76
C SER A 53 9.29 -0.95 -2.33
N THR A 54 8.61 0.16 -2.05
CA THR A 54 8.45 0.67 -0.68
C THR A 54 7.63 -0.31 0.17
N CYS A 55 6.52 -0.86 -0.35
CA CYS A 55 5.73 -1.88 0.34
C CYS A 55 6.56 -3.12 0.70
N ILE A 56 7.37 -3.62 -0.24
CA ILE A 56 8.24 -4.79 -0.01
C ILE A 56 9.28 -4.49 1.07
N MET A 57 9.89 -3.30 1.05
CA MET A 57 10.88 -2.90 2.07
C MET A 57 10.23 -2.70 3.44
N ILE A 58 9.04 -2.08 3.52
CA ILE A 58 8.27 -1.96 4.76
C ILE A 58 7.96 -3.34 5.34
N ASP A 59 7.43 -4.25 4.52
CA ASP A 59 7.10 -5.62 4.90
C ASP A 59 8.34 -6.35 5.44
N ALA A 60 9.49 -6.25 4.76
CA ALA A 60 10.73 -6.87 5.18
C ALA A 60 11.23 -6.32 6.54
N LEU A 61 11.19 -5.00 6.75
CA LEU A 61 11.59 -4.36 7.99
C LEU A 61 10.67 -4.74 9.16
N LEU A 62 9.36 -4.78 8.94
CA LEU A 62 8.40 -5.20 9.97
C LEU A 62 8.62 -6.65 10.39
N ARG A 63 8.87 -7.56 9.43
CA ARG A 63 9.20 -8.96 9.72
C ARG A 63 10.54 -9.09 10.46
N ALA A 64 11.55 -8.31 10.07
CA ALA A 64 12.82 -8.26 10.78
C ALA A 64 12.66 -7.73 12.21
N ALA A 65 11.70 -6.84 12.45
CA ALA A 65 11.29 -6.39 13.78
C ALA A 65 10.44 -7.40 14.56
N GLY A 66 10.20 -8.60 14.01
CA GLY A 66 9.49 -9.68 14.67
C GLY A 66 7.97 -9.63 14.55
N LEU A 67 7.43 -8.78 13.68
CA LEU A 67 5.98 -8.68 13.44
C LEU A 67 5.55 -9.63 12.32
N ARG A 68 4.36 -10.19 12.47
CA ARG A 68 3.68 -10.95 11.43
C ARG A 68 3.00 -10.00 10.46
N THR A 69 3.27 -10.13 9.16
CA THR A 69 2.81 -9.17 8.18
C THR A 69 1.83 -9.76 7.18
N GLY A 70 0.84 -8.94 6.78
CA GLY A 70 0.10 -9.08 5.54
C GLY A 70 0.56 -8.04 4.53
N ARG A 71 0.72 -8.40 3.25
CA ARG A 71 1.04 -7.41 2.21
C ARG A 71 0.11 -7.58 1.02
N PHE A 72 -0.51 -6.47 0.62
CA PHE A 72 -1.26 -6.35 -0.63
C PHE A 72 -0.50 -5.50 -1.62
N SER A 73 -0.29 -6.00 -2.84
CA SER A 73 0.45 -5.31 -3.90
C SER A 73 -0.20 -5.46 -5.27
N SER A 74 0.06 -4.52 -6.17
CA SER A 74 -0.47 -4.54 -7.55
C SER A 74 0.45 -3.79 -8.53
N PRO A 75 0.52 -4.23 -9.80
CA PRO A 75 -0.04 -5.47 -10.33
C PRO A 75 0.81 -6.69 -9.96
N HIS A 76 0.32 -7.90 -10.23
CA HIS A 76 1.15 -9.11 -10.19
C HIS A 76 1.96 -9.26 -11.49
N LEU A 77 3.05 -10.02 -11.44
CA LEU A 77 3.92 -10.28 -12.58
C LEU A 77 3.53 -11.57 -13.32
N SER A 78 3.25 -12.62 -12.58
CA SER A 78 2.98 -13.95 -13.11
C SER A 78 1.70 -14.57 -12.59
N ASP A 79 1.38 -14.39 -11.31
CA ASP A 79 0.26 -15.06 -10.64
C ASP A 79 -0.49 -14.10 -9.70
N ALA A 80 -1.82 -14.16 -9.73
CA ALA A 80 -2.68 -13.29 -8.91
C ALA A 80 -2.42 -13.43 -7.39
N ARG A 81 -1.89 -14.57 -6.92
CA ARG A 81 -1.51 -14.81 -5.52
C ARG A 81 -0.41 -13.86 -5.04
N GLU A 82 0.46 -13.37 -5.94
CA GLU A 82 1.50 -12.39 -5.61
C GLU A 82 0.93 -11.13 -4.97
N ARG A 83 -0.36 -10.84 -5.24
CA ARG A 83 -1.04 -9.67 -4.68
C ARG A 83 -1.34 -9.79 -3.19
N ILE A 84 -1.40 -11.02 -2.67
CA ILE A 84 -1.73 -11.30 -1.27
C ILE A 84 -0.61 -12.14 -0.66
N SER A 85 0.22 -11.52 0.16
CA SER A 85 1.33 -12.21 0.84
C SER A 85 1.12 -12.17 2.35
N ILE A 86 1.53 -13.24 3.03
CA ILE A 86 1.60 -13.33 4.49
C ILE A 86 3.03 -13.72 4.85
N ASP A 87 3.62 -12.99 5.80
CA ASP A 87 5.01 -13.18 6.22
C ASP A 87 6.01 -13.17 5.05
N GLY A 88 5.76 -12.31 4.05
CA GLY A 88 6.61 -12.12 2.89
C GLY A 88 6.37 -13.07 1.71
N GLU A 89 5.61 -14.14 1.91
CA GLU A 89 5.35 -15.17 0.90
C GLU A 89 3.92 -15.05 0.33
N PRO A 90 3.73 -15.17 -0.99
CA PRO A 90 2.40 -15.28 -1.58
C PRO A 90 1.59 -16.41 -0.95
N ILE A 91 0.29 -16.21 -0.74
CA ILE A 91 -0.57 -17.28 -0.23
C ILE A 91 -0.61 -18.47 -1.19
N SER A 92 -0.81 -19.68 -0.66
CA SER A 92 -0.89 -20.89 -1.48
C SER A 92 -2.12 -20.90 -2.39
N GLU A 93 -2.09 -21.70 -3.46
CA GLU A 93 -3.26 -21.89 -4.34
C GLU A 93 -4.50 -22.38 -3.56
N ALA A 94 -4.26 -23.28 -2.62
CA ALA A 94 -5.33 -23.80 -1.75
C ALA A 94 -5.95 -22.66 -0.92
N ARG A 95 -5.10 -21.80 -0.29
CA ARG A 95 -5.59 -20.68 0.51
C ARG A 95 -6.28 -19.62 -0.35
N PHE A 96 -5.77 -19.35 -1.54
CA PHE A 96 -6.41 -18.42 -2.48
C PHE A 96 -7.82 -18.88 -2.87
N ALA A 97 -7.97 -20.18 -3.19
CA ALA A 97 -9.26 -20.75 -3.51
C ALA A 97 -10.22 -20.81 -2.31
N GLU A 98 -9.70 -21.08 -1.11
CA GLU A 98 -10.47 -21.08 0.14
C GLU A 98 -11.03 -19.69 0.44
N VAL A 99 -10.17 -18.66 0.46
CA VAL A 99 -10.60 -17.27 0.70
C VAL A 99 -11.63 -16.83 -0.34
N TRP A 100 -11.44 -17.17 -1.60
CA TRP A 100 -12.45 -16.91 -2.62
C TRP A 100 -13.78 -17.57 -2.28
N GLY A 101 -13.77 -18.88 -1.97
CA GLY A 101 -14.98 -19.61 -1.63
C GLY A 101 -15.74 -19.05 -0.42
N GLU A 102 -14.99 -18.48 0.55
CA GLU A 102 -15.57 -17.82 1.73
C GLU A 102 -16.26 -16.50 1.37
N ILE A 103 -15.67 -15.67 0.48
CA ILE A 103 -16.24 -14.36 0.17
C ILE A 103 -17.17 -14.34 -1.05
N GLU A 104 -17.11 -15.33 -1.96
CA GLU A 104 -17.88 -15.37 -3.19
C GLU A 104 -19.38 -15.16 -2.98
N PRO A 105 -20.06 -15.80 -2.00
CA PRO A 105 -21.49 -15.57 -1.76
C PRO A 105 -21.82 -14.10 -1.46
N PHE A 106 -20.96 -13.41 -0.73
CA PHE A 106 -21.12 -12.00 -0.39
C PHE A 106 -20.82 -11.08 -1.58
N VAL A 107 -19.81 -11.43 -2.40
CA VAL A 107 -19.55 -10.73 -3.67
C VAL A 107 -20.77 -10.78 -4.58
N ARG A 108 -21.41 -11.95 -4.73
CA ARG A 108 -22.66 -12.09 -5.50
C ARG A 108 -23.79 -11.24 -4.93
N MET A 109 -23.93 -11.17 -3.61
CA MET A 109 -24.93 -10.31 -2.96
C MET A 109 -24.70 -8.82 -3.25
N VAL A 110 -23.43 -8.38 -3.35
CA VAL A 110 -23.10 -7.00 -3.74
C VAL A 110 -23.38 -6.79 -5.23
N ASP A 111 -23.00 -7.73 -6.09
CA ASP A 111 -23.27 -7.68 -7.54
C ASP A 111 -24.79 -7.56 -7.83
N ASP A 112 -25.64 -8.29 -7.09
CA ASP A 112 -27.10 -8.24 -7.22
C ASP A 112 -27.68 -6.86 -6.86
N ARG A 113 -26.99 -6.08 -6.00
CA ARG A 113 -27.41 -4.71 -5.66
C ARG A 113 -27.16 -3.71 -6.77
N LYS A 114 -26.34 -4.05 -7.77
CA LYS A 114 -25.96 -3.17 -8.90
C LYS A 114 -25.55 -1.76 -8.47
N LEU A 115 -24.77 -1.68 -7.39
CA LEU A 115 -24.25 -0.41 -6.90
C LEU A 115 -23.41 0.25 -8.01
N ASP A 116 -23.64 1.55 -8.25
CA ASP A 116 -23.04 2.32 -9.34
C ASP A 116 -23.26 1.73 -10.75
N GLY A 117 -24.22 0.82 -10.91
CA GLY A 117 -24.63 0.24 -12.20
C GLY A 117 -23.70 -0.84 -12.76
N ILE A 118 -22.71 -1.30 -11.99
CA ILE A 118 -21.77 -2.36 -12.40
C ILE A 118 -21.58 -3.39 -11.28
N ASP A 119 -21.09 -4.56 -11.66
CA ASP A 119 -20.64 -5.58 -10.71
C ASP A 119 -19.30 -5.18 -10.09
N MET A 120 -18.93 -5.84 -9.00
CA MET A 120 -17.60 -5.66 -8.38
C MET A 120 -16.50 -5.95 -9.39
N THR A 121 -15.53 -5.04 -9.43
CA THR A 121 -14.35 -5.16 -10.30
C THR A 121 -13.40 -6.25 -9.78
N PHE A 122 -12.52 -6.76 -10.65
CA PHE A 122 -11.45 -7.66 -10.22
C PHE A 122 -10.64 -7.07 -9.06
N PHE A 123 -10.29 -5.77 -9.15
CA PHE A 123 -9.47 -5.13 -8.12
C PHE A 123 -10.21 -5.02 -6.77
N GLU A 124 -11.50 -4.72 -6.77
CA GLU A 124 -12.30 -4.71 -5.54
C GLU A 124 -12.40 -6.10 -4.90
N VAL A 125 -12.62 -7.13 -5.71
CA VAL A 125 -12.69 -8.51 -5.22
C VAL A 125 -11.38 -8.97 -4.61
N ILE A 126 -10.24 -8.77 -5.32
CA ILE A 126 -8.94 -9.20 -4.80
C ILE A 126 -8.51 -8.40 -3.57
N THR A 127 -8.93 -7.13 -3.46
CA THR A 127 -8.75 -6.32 -2.25
C THR A 127 -9.56 -6.88 -1.08
N GLY A 128 -10.81 -7.27 -1.34
CA GLY A 128 -11.65 -7.93 -0.34
C GLY A 128 -11.07 -9.26 0.14
N MET A 129 -10.56 -10.07 -0.79
CA MET A 129 -9.83 -11.31 -0.47
C MET A 129 -8.62 -11.04 0.43
N ALA A 130 -7.86 -9.97 0.15
CA ALA A 130 -6.69 -9.63 0.95
C ALA A 130 -7.07 -9.29 2.40
N TYR A 131 -8.04 -8.41 2.62
CA TYR A 131 -8.49 -8.08 3.97
C TYR A 131 -9.07 -9.29 4.71
N ALA A 132 -9.85 -10.14 4.04
CA ALA A 132 -10.35 -11.38 4.63
C ALA A 132 -9.20 -12.32 5.01
N ALA A 133 -8.21 -12.51 4.14
CA ALA A 133 -7.05 -13.36 4.41
C ALA A 133 -6.21 -12.84 5.59
N PHE A 134 -6.02 -11.50 5.71
CA PHE A 134 -5.26 -10.90 6.80
C PHE A 134 -5.98 -11.00 8.14
N ALA A 135 -7.31 -10.84 8.14
CA ALA A 135 -8.10 -11.01 9.36
C ALA A 135 -8.10 -12.46 9.87
N ASP A 136 -8.16 -13.43 8.96
CA ASP A 136 -8.15 -14.86 9.30
C ASP A 136 -6.75 -15.35 9.73
N ALA A 137 -5.69 -14.84 9.11
CA ALA A 137 -4.31 -15.23 9.41
C ALA A 137 -3.68 -14.48 10.62
N PRO A 138 -4.41 -13.86 11.51
CA PRO A 138 -4.12 -12.79 12.47
C PRO A 138 -2.71 -12.19 12.32
N VAL A 139 -2.54 -11.33 11.31
CA VAL A 139 -1.30 -10.57 11.12
C VAL A 139 -1.27 -9.37 12.07
N ASP A 140 -0.08 -8.94 12.50
CA ASP A 140 0.09 -7.79 13.39
C ASP A 140 -0.08 -6.45 12.65
N VAL A 141 0.23 -6.44 11.33
CA VAL A 141 0.14 -5.26 10.47
C VAL A 141 -0.05 -5.65 9.02
N ALA A 142 -0.87 -4.88 8.30
CA ALA A 142 -1.05 -5.01 6.86
C ALA A 142 -0.38 -3.85 6.11
N VAL A 143 0.48 -4.15 5.14
CA VAL A 143 1.09 -3.19 4.22
C VAL A 143 0.31 -3.21 2.91
N VAL A 144 -0.38 -2.12 2.58
CA VAL A 144 -1.37 -2.10 1.51
C VAL A 144 -1.00 -1.09 0.44
N GLU A 145 -0.67 -1.58 -0.75
CA GLU A 145 -0.39 -0.76 -1.92
C GLU A 145 -1.69 -0.27 -2.57
N VAL A 146 -1.80 1.03 -2.80
CA VAL A 146 -2.88 1.64 -3.58
C VAL A 146 -2.72 1.26 -5.05
N GLY A 147 -3.80 0.77 -5.67
CA GLY A 147 -3.80 0.45 -7.09
C GLY A 147 -3.73 1.71 -7.94
N LEU A 148 -4.73 2.58 -7.83
CA LEU A 148 -4.81 3.81 -8.61
C LEU A 148 -5.49 4.94 -7.82
N GLY A 149 -4.95 6.15 -7.95
CA GLY A 149 -5.51 7.32 -7.25
C GLY A 149 -5.21 7.29 -5.76
N GLY A 150 -6.22 7.16 -4.93
CA GLY A 150 -6.14 7.11 -3.48
C GLY A 150 -7.49 7.28 -2.82
N SER A 151 -8.18 8.40 -3.03
CA SER A 151 -9.44 8.73 -2.35
C SER A 151 -10.56 7.70 -2.56
N TRP A 152 -10.65 7.15 -3.76
CA TRP A 152 -11.67 6.19 -4.20
C TRP A 152 -11.10 4.80 -4.53
N ASP A 153 -9.81 4.56 -4.28
CA ASP A 153 -9.21 3.24 -4.47
C ASP A 153 -9.83 2.22 -3.50
N ALA A 154 -10.05 1.00 -3.96
CA ALA A 154 -10.69 -0.03 -3.13
C ALA A 154 -9.95 -0.28 -1.81
N THR A 155 -8.62 -0.10 -1.79
CA THR A 155 -7.82 -0.24 -0.56
C THR A 155 -8.13 0.83 0.49
N SER A 156 -8.74 1.96 0.10
CA SER A 156 -9.04 3.11 0.97
C SER A 156 -10.31 2.96 1.81
N VAL A 157 -10.94 1.77 1.78
CA VAL A 157 -11.97 1.39 2.79
C VAL A 157 -11.37 1.24 4.18
N ALA A 158 -10.09 0.90 4.28
CA ALA A 158 -9.36 0.87 5.55
C ALA A 158 -9.04 2.29 6.05
N ALA A 159 -8.88 2.41 7.38
CA ALA A 159 -8.36 3.59 8.04
C ALA A 159 -6.90 3.33 8.44
N PRO A 160 -5.91 3.77 7.65
CA PRO A 160 -4.51 3.47 7.93
C PRO A 160 -4.01 4.20 9.17
N GLN A 161 -3.15 3.56 9.97
CA GLN A 161 -2.37 4.22 11.01
C GLN A 161 -1.25 5.06 10.40
N VAL A 162 -0.64 4.58 9.32
CA VAL A 162 0.40 5.30 8.59
C VAL A 162 0.01 5.38 7.11
N SER A 163 -0.05 6.60 6.61
CA SER A 163 -0.28 6.92 5.20
C SER A 163 1.05 7.32 4.56
N VAL A 164 1.58 6.47 3.68
CA VAL A 164 2.86 6.70 3.01
C VAL A 164 2.61 7.22 1.60
N VAL A 165 3.19 8.36 1.26
CA VAL A 165 3.10 8.91 -0.09
C VAL A 165 4.48 8.92 -0.74
N ALA A 166 4.73 7.94 -1.60
CA ALA A 166 5.92 7.86 -2.45
C ALA A 166 5.90 8.98 -3.51
N PRO A 167 6.99 9.21 -4.30
CA PRO A 167 7.05 10.31 -5.23
C PRO A 167 5.87 10.37 -6.21
N ILE A 168 5.30 11.57 -6.35
CA ILE A 168 4.20 11.86 -7.26
C ILE A 168 4.74 12.44 -8.56
N GLY A 169 4.26 11.92 -9.69
CA GLY A 169 4.49 12.42 -11.04
C GLY A 169 3.20 12.41 -11.86
N LEU A 170 3.27 12.88 -13.07
CA LEU A 170 2.15 12.81 -14.02
C LEU A 170 2.07 11.36 -14.56
N ASP A 171 0.99 10.68 -14.23
CA ASP A 171 0.66 9.36 -14.73
C ASP A 171 -0.86 9.20 -14.72
N HIS A 172 -1.39 8.33 -15.59
CA HIS A 172 -2.84 8.12 -15.73
C HIS A 172 -3.64 9.43 -15.82
N THR A 173 -3.10 10.42 -16.57
CA THR A 173 -3.64 11.78 -16.61
C THR A 173 -5.08 11.86 -17.11
N HIS A 174 -5.51 10.89 -17.90
CA HIS A 174 -6.90 10.77 -18.39
C HIS A 174 -7.90 10.38 -17.28
N ILE A 175 -7.41 9.91 -16.10
CA ILE A 175 -8.24 9.55 -14.95
C ILE A 175 -7.99 10.49 -13.79
N LEU A 176 -6.70 10.69 -13.43
CA LEU A 176 -6.30 11.44 -12.23
C LEU A 176 -6.19 12.94 -12.48
N GLY A 177 -6.29 13.37 -13.75
CA GLY A 177 -6.15 14.76 -14.15
C GLY A 177 -4.76 15.11 -14.70
N ASP A 178 -4.68 16.27 -15.33
CA ASP A 178 -3.59 16.73 -16.19
C ASP A 178 -2.56 17.60 -15.46
N SER A 179 -2.64 17.72 -14.14
CA SER A 179 -1.69 18.47 -13.32
C SER A 179 -1.24 17.70 -12.09
N LEU A 180 -0.05 18.05 -11.57
CA LEU A 180 0.48 17.45 -10.34
C LEU A 180 -0.44 17.66 -9.15
N GLU A 181 -1.10 18.82 -9.07
CA GLU A 181 -2.05 19.13 -8.00
C GLU A 181 -3.25 18.18 -8.01
N LYS A 182 -3.81 17.88 -9.19
CA LYS A 182 -4.94 16.95 -9.33
C LYS A 182 -4.52 15.53 -8.94
N VAL A 183 -3.39 15.05 -9.45
CA VAL A 183 -2.84 13.72 -9.08
C VAL A 183 -2.54 13.66 -7.59
N ALA A 184 -1.95 14.71 -7.01
CA ALA A 184 -1.67 14.79 -5.59
C ALA A 184 -2.94 14.82 -4.74
N SER A 185 -3.99 15.51 -5.20
CA SER A 185 -5.29 15.54 -4.51
C SER A 185 -5.91 14.15 -4.38
N GLU A 186 -5.87 13.36 -5.44
CA GLU A 186 -6.35 11.98 -5.40
C GLU A 186 -5.55 11.12 -4.42
N LYS A 187 -4.20 11.21 -4.48
CA LYS A 187 -3.32 10.44 -3.60
C LYS A 187 -3.39 10.89 -2.14
N ALA A 188 -3.63 12.18 -1.90
CA ALA A 188 -3.84 12.74 -0.57
C ALA A 188 -5.06 12.12 0.16
N GLY A 189 -5.99 11.53 -0.59
CA GLY A 189 -7.17 10.87 -0.02
C GLY A 189 -6.87 9.70 0.91
N ILE A 190 -5.67 9.13 0.87
CA ILE A 190 -5.25 8.10 1.84
C ILE A 190 -4.89 8.68 3.21
N ILE A 191 -4.59 9.99 3.30
CA ILE A 191 -4.28 10.65 4.57
C ILE A 191 -5.60 10.84 5.33
N LYS A 192 -5.79 10.04 6.37
CA LYS A 192 -7.02 10.00 7.17
C LYS A 192 -6.83 10.69 8.51
N PRO A 193 -7.92 11.10 9.19
CA PRO A 193 -7.85 11.64 10.54
C PRO A 193 -7.14 10.68 11.51
N GLY A 194 -6.20 11.20 12.29
CA GLY A 194 -5.43 10.42 13.27
C GLY A 194 -4.29 9.58 12.72
N ALA A 195 -4.10 9.54 11.38
CA ALA A 195 -2.97 8.86 10.77
C ALA A 195 -1.68 9.66 10.86
N MET A 196 -0.53 8.99 10.83
CA MET A 196 0.74 9.61 10.49
C MET A 196 0.92 9.63 8.98
N ALA A 197 1.28 10.78 8.41
CA ALA A 197 1.57 10.93 6.99
C ALA A 197 3.09 10.95 6.78
N VAL A 198 3.64 9.93 6.12
CA VAL A 198 5.07 9.85 5.78
C VAL A 198 5.22 10.17 4.29
N LEU A 199 5.84 11.30 3.99
CA LEU A 199 5.88 11.89 2.65
C LEU A 199 7.30 11.83 2.09
N ALA A 200 7.49 11.13 0.97
CA ALA A 200 8.70 11.24 0.17
C ALA A 200 8.89 12.67 -0.36
N GLY A 201 10.08 13.00 -0.84
CA GLY A 201 10.36 14.26 -1.52
C GLY A 201 9.44 14.48 -2.72
N GLN A 202 8.77 15.61 -2.75
CA GLN A 202 7.74 15.96 -3.73
C GLN A 202 8.10 17.26 -4.48
N GLU A 203 7.62 17.37 -5.70
CA GLU A 203 7.56 18.67 -6.37
C GLU A 203 6.70 19.66 -5.55
N PRO A 204 7.04 20.96 -5.50
CA PRO A 204 6.34 21.94 -4.64
C PRO A 204 4.83 21.99 -4.81
N ALA A 205 4.33 21.73 -6.02
CA ALA A 205 2.92 21.71 -6.33
C ALA A 205 2.20 20.56 -5.62
N ALA A 206 2.77 19.35 -5.68
CA ALA A 206 2.24 18.16 -4.98
C ALA A 206 2.40 18.29 -3.46
N ALA A 207 3.56 18.77 -2.98
CA ALA A 207 3.82 18.96 -1.55
C ALA A 207 2.77 19.85 -0.88
N ARG A 208 2.40 20.98 -1.51
CA ARG A 208 1.37 21.88 -0.98
C ARG A 208 0.03 21.17 -0.78
N VAL A 209 -0.38 20.33 -1.73
CA VAL A 209 -1.66 19.60 -1.65
C VAL A 209 -1.63 18.58 -0.51
N LEU A 210 -0.56 17.80 -0.41
CA LEU A 210 -0.42 16.79 0.64
C LEU A 210 -0.39 17.42 2.04
N LEU A 211 0.36 18.52 2.21
CA LEU A 211 0.45 19.24 3.48
C LEU A 211 -0.88 19.91 3.85
N ALA A 212 -1.58 20.51 2.88
CA ALA A 212 -2.91 21.07 3.10
C ALA A 212 -3.89 19.98 3.59
N ARG A 213 -3.86 18.80 2.97
CA ARG A 213 -4.69 17.67 3.40
C ARG A 213 -4.33 17.19 4.80
N ALA A 214 -3.03 17.07 5.11
CA ALA A 214 -2.60 16.67 6.45
C ALA A 214 -3.09 17.64 7.53
N VAL A 215 -3.01 18.94 7.27
CA VAL A 215 -3.54 19.97 8.18
C VAL A 215 -5.06 19.86 8.31
N GLU A 216 -5.78 19.70 7.20
CA GLU A 216 -7.25 19.56 7.19
C GLU A 216 -7.73 18.42 8.10
N VAL A 217 -7.05 17.28 8.07
CA VAL A 217 -7.44 16.09 8.84
C VAL A 217 -6.71 15.95 10.17
N GLY A 218 -5.83 16.88 10.53
CA GLY A 218 -5.04 16.82 11.76
C GLY A 218 -4.02 15.66 11.80
N ALA A 219 -3.51 15.23 10.64
CA ALA A 219 -2.48 14.20 10.56
C ALA A 219 -1.11 14.75 10.94
N VAL A 220 -0.31 13.94 11.64
CA VAL A 220 1.10 14.24 11.92
C VAL A 220 1.93 13.91 10.69
N VAL A 221 2.78 14.84 10.25
CA VAL A 221 3.61 14.68 9.05
C VAL A 221 5.05 14.37 9.41
N LYS A 222 5.63 13.40 8.71
CA LYS A 222 7.08 13.14 8.59
C LYS A 222 7.44 13.30 7.11
N ALA A 223 8.34 14.22 6.79
CA ALA A 223 8.71 14.55 5.42
C ALA A 223 10.18 14.28 5.11
N GLU A 224 10.44 13.74 3.92
CA GLU A 224 11.82 13.58 3.42
C GLU A 224 12.50 14.95 3.33
N GLY A 225 13.70 15.03 3.87
CA GLY A 225 14.51 16.22 3.99
C GLY A 225 14.59 16.72 5.44
N PRO A 226 13.51 17.24 6.03
CA PRO A 226 13.58 17.71 7.41
C PRO A 226 13.61 16.58 8.46
N ASP A 227 12.88 15.47 8.27
CA ASP A 227 12.68 14.44 9.29
C ASP A 227 13.48 13.16 9.00
N PHE A 228 13.57 12.76 7.75
CA PHE A 228 14.29 11.57 7.31
C PHE A 228 14.85 11.76 5.90
N GLY A 229 15.69 10.84 5.42
CA GLY A 229 16.13 10.87 4.03
C GLY A 229 17.42 10.14 3.75
N LEU A 230 17.77 10.09 2.47
CA LEU A 230 19.06 9.58 1.99
C LEU A 230 20.15 10.63 2.17
N LEU A 231 21.19 10.31 2.95
CA LEU A 231 22.34 11.19 3.17
C LEU A 231 23.47 10.92 2.17
N GLU A 232 23.85 9.64 2.00
CA GLU A 232 24.94 9.23 1.14
C GLU A 232 24.58 7.92 0.41
N ARG A 233 25.17 7.74 -0.78
CA ARG A 233 25.01 6.53 -1.59
C ARG A 233 26.28 6.23 -2.38
N HIS A 234 26.78 5.01 -2.25
CA HIS A 234 27.93 4.50 -2.99
C HIS A 234 27.56 3.20 -3.69
N PRO A 235 27.73 3.10 -5.02
CA PRO A 235 27.56 1.82 -5.74
C PRO A 235 28.51 0.76 -5.18
N ALA A 236 28.00 -0.47 -5.05
CA ALA A 236 28.79 -1.63 -4.61
C ALA A 236 28.45 -2.85 -5.50
N VAL A 237 29.27 -3.89 -5.39
CA VAL A 237 29.02 -5.15 -6.10
C VAL A 237 27.73 -5.79 -5.56
N GLY A 238 26.80 -6.07 -6.45
CA GLY A 238 25.50 -6.66 -6.09
C GLY A 238 24.48 -5.68 -5.49
N GLY A 239 24.80 -4.36 -5.44
CA GLY A 239 23.91 -3.38 -4.85
C GLY A 239 24.56 -2.03 -4.61
N GLN A 240 24.31 -1.45 -3.45
CA GLN A 240 24.84 -0.15 -3.04
C GLN A 240 24.93 -0.08 -1.52
N VAL A 241 25.87 0.72 -1.01
CA VAL A 241 25.97 1.08 0.40
C VAL A 241 25.33 2.47 0.56
N ILE A 242 24.45 2.60 1.53
CA ILE A 242 23.72 3.84 1.78
C ILE A 242 23.89 4.30 3.22
N ARG A 243 23.72 5.59 3.42
CA ARG A 243 23.57 6.23 4.72
C ARG A 243 22.28 7.02 4.71
N ILE A 244 21.45 6.81 5.69
CA ILE A 244 20.15 7.47 5.82
C ILE A 244 20.05 8.24 7.12
N GLN A 245 19.23 9.28 7.13
CA GLN A 245 18.70 9.91 8.33
C GLN A 245 17.46 9.16 8.76
N SER A 246 17.40 8.70 10.01
CA SER A 246 16.23 8.08 10.63
C SER A 246 15.83 8.83 11.91
N GLU A 247 14.80 8.39 12.60
CA GLU A 247 14.33 8.96 13.87
C GLU A 247 15.45 8.92 14.95
N GLY A 248 16.23 7.85 14.98
CA GLY A 248 17.36 7.70 15.90
C GLY A 248 18.63 8.44 15.50
N GLY A 249 18.62 9.17 14.39
CA GLY A 249 19.79 9.84 13.83
C GLY A 249 20.35 9.14 12.59
N PRO A 250 21.54 9.50 12.14
CA PRO A 250 22.16 8.91 10.95
C PRO A 250 22.52 7.43 11.16
N VAL A 251 22.10 6.58 10.23
CA VAL A 251 22.49 5.17 10.15
C VAL A 251 23.36 4.97 8.90
N ALA A 252 24.57 4.46 9.09
CA ALA A 252 25.56 4.28 8.03
C ALA A 252 25.79 2.80 7.70
N ASP A 253 26.51 2.57 6.59
CA ASP A 253 26.98 1.26 6.13
C ASP A 253 25.85 0.23 5.87
N LEU A 254 24.67 0.71 5.51
CA LEU A 254 23.54 -0.14 5.13
C LEU A 254 23.75 -0.67 3.71
N PHE A 255 23.88 -1.99 3.58
CA PHE A 255 23.95 -2.62 2.27
C PHE A 255 22.55 -2.90 1.72
N LEU A 256 22.19 -2.22 0.64
CA LEU A 256 20.96 -2.43 -0.10
C LEU A 256 21.25 -3.27 -1.34
N PRO A 257 20.76 -4.52 -1.47
CA PRO A 257 20.99 -5.41 -2.62
C PRO A 257 20.14 -5.03 -3.84
N LEU A 258 19.96 -3.74 -4.05
CA LEU A 258 19.20 -3.14 -5.15
C LEU A 258 19.98 -1.95 -5.70
N HIS A 259 19.84 -1.68 -6.98
CA HIS A 259 20.55 -0.59 -7.66
C HIS A 259 19.65 0.63 -7.88
N GLY A 260 20.27 1.80 -7.98
CA GLY A 260 19.61 3.06 -8.33
C GLY A 260 19.27 3.95 -7.12
N ALA A 261 19.38 5.26 -7.34
CA ALA A 261 19.13 6.26 -6.29
C ALA A 261 17.67 6.24 -5.79
N HIS A 262 16.73 5.90 -6.67
CA HIS A 262 15.31 5.76 -6.30
C HIS A 262 15.08 4.63 -5.29
N MET A 263 15.80 3.49 -5.41
CA MET A 263 15.69 2.40 -4.43
C MET A 263 16.26 2.80 -3.09
N ALA A 264 17.37 3.56 -3.05
CA ALA A 264 17.92 4.08 -1.81
C ALA A 264 16.99 5.07 -1.10
N ARG A 265 16.29 5.93 -1.85
CA ARG A 265 15.25 6.81 -1.29
C ARG A 265 14.02 6.03 -0.80
N ASN A 266 13.57 5.03 -1.54
CA ASN A 266 12.48 4.17 -1.12
C ASN A 266 12.83 3.40 0.16
N ALA A 267 14.10 3.00 0.36
CA ALA A 267 14.56 2.40 1.60
C ALA A 267 14.48 3.39 2.78
N ALA A 268 14.92 4.63 2.61
CA ALA A 268 14.77 5.66 3.63
C ALA A 268 13.30 5.94 3.97
N LEU A 269 12.43 5.99 2.95
CA LEU A 269 10.98 6.13 3.13
C LEU A 269 10.39 4.94 3.88
N ALA A 270 10.82 3.72 3.58
CA ALA A 270 10.35 2.51 4.25
C ALA A 270 10.75 2.49 5.73
N VAL A 271 12.01 2.82 6.05
CA VAL A 271 12.49 2.94 7.43
C VAL A 271 11.65 3.95 8.20
N ALA A 272 11.48 5.17 7.67
CA ALA A 272 10.67 6.21 8.31
C ALA A 272 9.20 5.78 8.51
N SER A 273 8.65 4.99 7.58
CA SER A 273 7.28 4.48 7.68
C SER A 273 7.11 3.45 8.78
N VAL A 274 8.10 2.56 8.96
CA VAL A 274 8.09 1.57 10.04
C VAL A 274 8.32 2.24 11.39
N GLU A 275 9.26 3.18 11.49
CA GLU A 275 9.47 3.97 12.71
C GLU A 275 8.21 4.75 13.10
N ALA A 276 7.52 5.35 12.13
CA ALA A 276 6.24 6.01 12.35
C ALA A 276 5.16 5.03 12.89
N PHE A 277 5.08 3.83 12.32
CA PHE A 277 4.17 2.78 12.78
C PHE A 277 4.47 2.32 14.22
N LEU A 278 5.74 2.23 14.57
CA LEU A 278 6.22 1.87 15.92
C LEU A 278 6.15 3.04 16.92
N GLY A 279 5.39 4.10 16.59
CA GLY A 279 5.18 5.25 17.48
C GLY A 279 6.36 6.20 17.58
N GLY A 280 7.21 6.26 16.54
CA GLY A 280 8.41 7.09 16.48
C GLY A 280 9.62 6.45 17.18
N GLN A 281 9.56 5.15 17.47
CA GLN A 281 10.72 4.45 17.99
C GLN A 281 11.71 4.16 16.86
N PRO A 282 12.99 4.50 17.01
CA PRO A 282 14.00 4.20 16.00
C PRO A 282 14.19 2.69 15.84
N LEU A 283 14.35 2.25 14.61
CA LEU A 283 14.75 0.87 14.33
C LEU A 283 16.20 0.64 14.74
N GLU A 284 16.46 -0.52 15.33
CA GLU A 284 17.84 -0.95 15.59
C GLU A 284 18.59 -1.11 14.26
N PRO A 285 19.85 -0.63 14.15
CA PRO A 285 20.62 -0.73 12.91
C PRO A 285 20.75 -2.13 12.34
N GLY A 286 20.68 -3.16 13.19
CA GLY A 286 20.71 -4.57 12.77
C GLY A 286 19.42 -5.08 12.11
N ILE A 287 18.32 -4.31 12.19
CA ILE A 287 17.04 -4.61 11.55
C ILE A 287 16.99 -3.99 10.15
N ILE A 288 17.63 -2.85 9.96
CA ILE A 288 17.72 -2.11 8.70
C ILE A 288 18.76 -2.76 7.78
#